data_b8c158c5fe0c96b3b14ea9e10e7b5a7a
#
_entry.id   b8c158c5fe0c96b3b14ea9e10e7b5a7a
#
_cell.length_a   1.000
_cell.length_b   1.000
_cell.length_c   1.000
_cell.angle_alpha   90.00
_cell.angle_beta   90.00
_cell.angle_gamma   90.00
#
_symmetry.space_group_name_H-M   'P 1'
#
loop_
_entity.id
_entity.type
_entity.pdbx_description
1 polymer ?
#
loop_
_entity_poly.entity_id
_entity_poly.type
_entity_poly.pdbx_seq_one_letter_code
_entity_poly.pdbx_strand_id
1 'polypeptide(L)'
;MLEASLHDGSTIEIEVHGAGPTLLLPVNPQPITGPQAEAMRQWGADPALGYSLIQGLSDAFRVVAFDYEGQCLRLPKPETLTPANVASDLLAVAAAVGADRFAYYGYSWLALIGLQLAIRTDLLSALIMGGFPPLNGPYAAMLRVTTAAHEMAVEAAQTDKAVSEQQPAVEAGDWSNVQITVSPDQARQFVTLYQALQGFDDRAAQEHITCPRLCFAGSEDEIQYGPKWGDVLVSIAGPIRAGHTELKSLGWEVRVLDGLDHLQAMQAEQVVPILRSWLASQIRS
;
A
#
# COMPACT_ATOMS: atom_id res chain seq x y z
N MET A 1 -12.54 -15.25 16.43
CA MET A 1 -11.92 -14.24 15.55
C MET A 1 -11.03 -15.02 14.60
N LEU A 2 -11.04 -14.72 13.31
CA LEU A 2 -10.12 -15.37 12.37
C LEU A 2 -8.75 -14.71 12.48
N GLU A 3 -7.69 -15.51 12.42
CA GLU A 3 -6.32 -15.03 12.51
C GLU A 3 -5.42 -15.78 11.53
N ALA A 4 -4.37 -15.15 11.05
CA ALA A 4 -3.29 -15.79 10.31
C ALA A 4 -1.96 -15.64 11.05
N SER A 5 -1.13 -16.69 11.00
CA SER A 5 0.26 -16.63 11.47
C SER A 5 1.14 -16.04 10.38
N LEU A 6 1.90 -15.01 10.72
CA LEU A 6 2.81 -14.33 9.81
C LEU A 6 4.21 -14.97 9.84
N HIS A 7 5.07 -14.58 8.89
CA HIS A 7 6.42 -15.15 8.72
C HIS A 7 7.32 -15.05 9.96
N ASP A 8 7.08 -14.07 10.84
CA ASP A 8 7.83 -13.83 12.08
C ASP A 8 7.24 -14.53 13.31
N GLY A 9 6.17 -15.32 13.11
CA GLY A 9 5.44 -16.02 14.18
C GLY A 9 4.39 -15.17 14.90
N SER A 10 4.26 -13.88 14.58
CA SER A 10 3.15 -13.06 15.07
C SER A 10 1.83 -13.45 14.37
N THR A 11 0.70 -12.99 14.92
CA THR A 11 -0.62 -13.22 14.33
C THR A 11 -1.25 -11.89 13.89
N ILE A 12 -2.07 -11.95 12.85
CA ILE A 12 -2.88 -10.83 12.38
C ILE A 12 -4.36 -11.21 12.41
N GLU A 13 -5.18 -10.33 12.95
CA GLU A 13 -6.63 -10.47 12.97
C GLU A 13 -7.22 -10.24 11.57
N ILE A 14 -8.25 -11.02 11.24
CA ILE A 14 -8.92 -10.99 9.94
C ILE A 14 -10.42 -10.81 10.15
N GLU A 15 -10.98 -9.84 9.44
CA GLU A 15 -12.42 -9.68 9.33
C GLU A 15 -12.88 -10.10 7.93
N VAL A 16 -14.02 -10.83 7.87
CA VAL A 16 -14.61 -11.26 6.60
C VAL A 16 -16.02 -10.69 6.50
N HIS A 17 -16.27 -9.93 5.43
CA HIS A 17 -17.51 -9.24 5.17
C HIS A 17 -18.08 -9.65 3.81
N GLY A 18 -19.39 -9.85 3.74
CA GLY A 18 -20.08 -10.21 2.49
C GLY A 18 -19.86 -11.65 2.03
N ALA A 19 -20.24 -11.89 0.77
CA ALA A 19 -20.15 -13.19 0.11
C ALA A 19 -19.83 -12.99 -1.38
N GLY A 20 -19.39 -14.08 -2.06
CA GLY A 20 -19.04 -14.06 -3.48
C GLY A 20 -17.54 -14.25 -3.70
N PRO A 21 -16.98 -13.74 -4.81
CA PRO A 21 -15.55 -13.83 -5.09
C PRO A 21 -14.72 -13.17 -3.99
N THR A 22 -13.65 -13.85 -3.55
CA THR A 22 -12.81 -13.36 -2.45
C THR A 22 -11.92 -12.20 -2.93
N LEU A 23 -11.91 -11.10 -2.17
CA LEU A 23 -11.04 -9.94 -2.33
C LEU A 23 -10.23 -9.73 -1.04
N LEU A 24 -8.90 -9.88 -1.11
CA LEU A 24 -8.00 -9.50 -0.04
C LEU A 24 -7.79 -7.98 -0.04
N LEU A 25 -8.01 -7.38 1.12
CA LEU A 25 -7.98 -5.94 1.32
C LEU A 25 -7.12 -5.62 2.57
N PRO A 26 -5.82 -5.33 2.43
CA PRO A 26 -4.93 -5.05 3.55
C PRO A 26 -5.13 -3.60 4.07
N VAL A 27 -6.26 -3.35 4.73
CA VAL A 27 -6.64 -2.06 5.31
C VAL A 27 -7.13 -2.25 6.73
N ASN A 28 -7.01 -1.22 7.56
CA ASN A 28 -7.65 -1.21 8.87
C ASN A 28 -9.17 -1.23 8.71
N PRO A 29 -9.87 -2.31 9.13
CA PRO A 29 -11.32 -2.41 8.98
C PRO A 29 -12.08 -1.48 9.91
N GLN A 30 -11.44 -0.97 10.97
CA GLN A 30 -12.07 -0.13 11.97
C GLN A 30 -11.78 1.35 11.73
N PRO A 31 -12.77 2.26 11.84
CA PRO A 31 -12.52 3.68 11.78
C PRO A 31 -11.58 4.14 12.91
N ILE A 32 -10.58 4.93 12.55
CA ILE A 32 -9.71 5.63 13.51
C ILE A 32 -10.50 6.78 14.11
N THR A 33 -10.38 7.00 15.42
CA THR A 33 -11.12 8.04 16.15
C THR A 33 -10.18 8.92 16.98
N GLY A 34 -10.73 10.00 17.54
CA GLY A 34 -9.99 10.91 18.43
C GLY A 34 -8.95 11.78 17.69
N PRO A 35 -7.89 12.24 18.39
CA PRO A 35 -6.90 13.18 17.84
C PRO A 35 -6.19 12.67 16.58
N GLN A 36 -5.95 11.38 16.48
CA GLN A 36 -5.34 10.78 15.31
C GLN A 36 -6.23 10.92 14.05
N ALA A 37 -7.53 10.72 14.20
CA ALA A 37 -8.47 10.92 13.10
C ALA A 37 -8.50 12.37 12.63
N GLU A 38 -8.41 13.32 13.56
CA GLU A 38 -8.37 14.74 13.22
C GLU A 38 -7.09 15.09 12.45
N ALA A 39 -5.94 14.60 12.91
CA ALA A 39 -4.67 14.77 12.19
C ALA A 39 -4.74 14.18 10.77
N MET A 40 -5.34 12.99 10.60
CA MET A 40 -5.52 12.39 9.28
C MET A 40 -6.38 13.26 8.35
N ARG A 41 -7.50 13.81 8.85
CA ARG A 41 -8.36 14.70 8.06
C ARG A 41 -7.65 15.99 7.66
N GLN A 42 -6.83 16.56 8.54
CA GLN A 42 -6.00 17.73 8.21
C GLN A 42 -5.05 17.46 7.06
N TRP A 43 -4.61 16.21 6.90
CA TRP A 43 -3.79 15.75 5.78
C TRP A 43 -4.60 15.31 4.55
N GLY A 44 -5.93 15.41 4.58
CA GLY A 44 -6.79 14.96 3.48
C GLY A 44 -7.00 13.44 3.43
N ALA A 45 -6.57 12.71 4.48
CA ALA A 45 -6.78 11.27 4.57
C ALA A 45 -8.11 10.95 5.32
N ASP A 46 -8.85 9.94 4.83
CA ASP A 46 -10.07 9.47 5.49
C ASP A 46 -9.70 8.49 6.62
N PRO A 47 -9.97 8.83 7.90
CA PRO A 47 -9.73 7.92 9.03
C PRO A 47 -10.62 6.68 9.03
N ALA A 48 -11.67 6.65 8.20
CA ALA A 48 -12.57 5.51 8.03
C ALA A 48 -12.37 4.80 6.67
N LEU A 49 -11.28 5.07 5.96
CA LEU A 49 -11.04 4.58 4.60
C LEU A 49 -11.30 3.06 4.45
N GLY A 50 -10.72 2.24 5.33
CA GLY A 50 -10.90 0.79 5.25
C GLY A 50 -12.35 0.38 5.48
N TYR A 51 -13.03 0.98 6.47
CA TYR A 51 -14.45 0.76 6.70
C TYR A 51 -15.29 1.15 5.48
N SER A 52 -15.03 2.32 4.88
CA SER A 52 -15.73 2.81 3.69
C SER A 52 -15.53 1.90 2.47
N LEU A 53 -14.31 1.39 2.27
CA LEU A 53 -14.01 0.40 1.23
C LEU A 53 -14.79 -0.91 1.45
N ILE A 54 -14.79 -1.44 2.68
CA ILE A 54 -15.52 -2.67 3.03
C ILE A 54 -17.01 -2.48 2.76
N GLN A 55 -17.61 -1.39 3.23
CA GLN A 55 -19.04 -1.11 3.02
C GLN A 55 -19.38 -0.99 1.52
N GLY A 56 -18.48 -0.40 0.72
CA GLY A 56 -18.69 -0.23 -0.72
C GLY A 56 -18.48 -1.49 -1.55
N LEU A 57 -17.93 -2.57 -0.98
CA LEU A 57 -17.54 -3.78 -1.73
C LEU A 57 -18.23 -5.05 -1.24
N SER A 58 -18.65 -5.13 0.02
CA SER A 58 -19.10 -6.37 0.68
C SER A 58 -20.46 -6.88 0.20
N ASP A 59 -21.25 -6.10 -0.52
CA ASP A 59 -22.49 -6.56 -1.15
C ASP A 59 -22.25 -7.39 -2.43
N ALA A 60 -21.05 -7.29 -3.03
CA ALA A 60 -20.67 -7.98 -4.27
C ALA A 60 -19.50 -8.95 -4.10
N PHE A 61 -18.69 -8.79 -3.06
CA PHE A 61 -17.49 -9.58 -2.83
C PHE A 61 -17.41 -10.09 -1.40
N ARG A 62 -16.74 -11.23 -1.22
CA ARG A 62 -16.27 -11.67 0.07
C ARG A 62 -14.99 -10.91 0.40
N VAL A 63 -15.12 -9.78 1.09
CA VAL A 63 -14.01 -8.91 1.47
C VAL A 63 -13.31 -9.49 2.68
N VAL A 64 -12.03 -9.76 2.56
CA VAL A 64 -11.13 -10.21 3.62
C VAL A 64 -10.25 -9.03 4.01
N ALA A 65 -10.60 -8.37 5.10
CA ALA A 65 -9.94 -7.15 5.58
C ALA A 65 -9.01 -7.46 6.76
N PHE A 66 -7.83 -6.85 6.77
CA PHE A 66 -6.82 -7.03 7.82
C PHE A 66 -5.85 -5.84 7.82
N ASP A 67 -5.54 -5.31 9.00
CA ASP A 67 -4.69 -4.13 9.16
C ASP A 67 -3.19 -4.49 9.11
N TYR A 68 -2.69 -4.78 7.90
CA TYR A 68 -1.29 -5.19 7.74
C TYR A 68 -0.30 -4.08 8.07
N GLU A 69 -0.58 -2.84 7.64
CA GLU A 69 0.28 -1.69 7.95
C GLU A 69 0.29 -1.37 9.43
N GLY A 70 -0.88 -1.31 10.08
CA GLY A 70 -0.95 -1.13 11.53
C GLY A 70 -0.29 -2.27 12.31
N GLN A 71 -0.35 -3.51 11.81
CA GLN A 71 0.40 -4.64 12.38
C GLN A 71 1.92 -4.41 12.32
N CYS A 72 2.43 -3.94 11.17
CA CYS A 72 3.83 -3.58 11.03
C CYS A 72 4.25 -2.41 11.94
N LEU A 73 3.35 -1.48 12.24
CA LEU A 73 3.62 -0.38 13.16
C LEU A 73 3.57 -0.84 14.64
N ARG A 74 2.66 -1.76 14.98
CA ARG A 74 2.56 -2.31 16.36
C ARG A 74 3.68 -3.29 16.68
N LEU A 75 4.04 -4.14 15.73
CA LEU A 75 5.07 -5.16 15.83
C LEU A 75 6.03 -5.04 14.65
N PRO A 76 6.99 -4.10 14.71
CA PRO A 76 7.91 -3.83 13.62
C PRO A 76 8.76 -5.06 13.25
N LYS A 77 9.07 -5.16 11.95
CA LYS A 77 9.86 -6.24 11.35
C LYS A 77 11.14 -5.68 10.72
N PRO A 78 12.03 -5.01 11.51
CA PRO A 78 13.12 -4.19 10.99
C PRO A 78 14.08 -4.93 10.06
N GLU A 79 14.28 -6.23 10.27
CA GLU A 79 15.20 -7.04 9.48
C GLU A 79 14.48 -7.99 8.50
N THR A 80 13.16 -8.16 8.62
CA THR A 80 12.44 -9.21 7.89
C THR A 80 11.27 -8.71 7.05
N LEU A 81 10.97 -7.41 7.04
CA LEU A 81 9.96 -6.85 6.13
C LEU A 81 10.50 -6.83 4.69
N THR A 82 10.60 -8.00 4.08
CA THR A 82 11.01 -8.16 2.69
C THR A 82 9.80 -8.41 1.78
N PRO A 83 9.86 -8.10 0.47
CA PRO A 83 8.76 -8.38 -0.46
C PRO A 83 8.31 -9.85 -0.45
N ALA A 84 9.26 -10.78 -0.30
CA ALA A 84 8.97 -12.22 -0.24
C ALA A 84 8.22 -12.60 1.04
N ASN A 85 8.64 -12.09 2.19
CA ASN A 85 8.00 -12.35 3.46
C ASN A 85 6.59 -11.75 3.54
N VAL A 86 6.42 -10.50 3.05
CA VAL A 86 5.08 -9.89 2.99
C VAL A 86 4.16 -10.66 2.05
N ALA A 87 4.65 -11.10 0.89
CA ALA A 87 3.86 -11.95 -0.01
C ALA A 87 3.46 -13.28 0.67
N SER A 88 4.37 -13.89 1.45
CA SER A 88 4.08 -15.08 2.25
C SER A 88 2.99 -14.83 3.31
N ASP A 89 3.04 -13.68 3.98
CA ASP A 89 2.03 -13.28 4.95
C ASP A 89 0.65 -13.13 4.31
N LEU A 90 0.58 -12.51 3.12
CA LEU A 90 -0.68 -12.39 2.37
C LEU A 90 -1.24 -13.76 1.96
N LEU A 91 -0.38 -14.70 1.59
CA LEU A 91 -0.79 -16.09 1.31
C LEU A 91 -1.27 -16.80 2.57
N ALA A 92 -0.65 -16.56 3.72
CA ALA A 92 -1.11 -17.09 5.00
C ALA A 92 -2.50 -16.55 5.37
N VAL A 93 -2.78 -15.26 5.12
CA VAL A 93 -4.13 -14.68 5.29
C VAL A 93 -5.13 -15.35 4.36
N ALA A 94 -4.81 -15.54 3.07
CA ALA A 94 -5.68 -16.23 2.13
C ALA A 94 -6.00 -17.67 2.57
N ALA A 95 -4.98 -18.40 3.02
CA ALA A 95 -5.12 -19.77 3.53
C ALA A 95 -5.99 -19.84 4.80
N ALA A 96 -5.80 -18.90 5.74
CA ALA A 96 -6.57 -18.84 6.99
C ALA A 96 -8.08 -18.68 6.76
N VAL A 97 -8.47 -18.03 5.66
CA VAL A 97 -9.89 -17.86 5.29
C VAL A 97 -10.37 -18.92 4.27
N GLY A 98 -9.53 -19.90 3.92
CA GLY A 98 -9.87 -20.96 2.95
C GLY A 98 -10.09 -20.41 1.54
N ALA A 99 -9.30 -19.40 1.12
CA ALA A 99 -9.41 -18.85 -0.23
C ALA A 99 -8.45 -19.58 -1.18
N ASP A 100 -8.95 -20.48 -2.00
CA ASP A 100 -8.18 -21.19 -3.04
C ASP A 100 -7.76 -20.23 -4.19
N ARG A 101 -8.61 -19.26 -4.48
CA ARG A 101 -8.35 -18.17 -5.43
C ARG A 101 -8.92 -16.86 -4.89
N PHE A 102 -8.23 -15.76 -5.13
CA PHE A 102 -8.64 -14.45 -4.61
C PHE A 102 -8.14 -13.30 -5.51
N ALA A 103 -8.89 -12.19 -5.51
CA ALA A 103 -8.40 -10.92 -5.99
C ALA A 103 -7.61 -10.20 -4.88
N TYR A 104 -6.67 -9.37 -5.28
CA TYR A 104 -5.92 -8.53 -4.36
C TYR A 104 -5.99 -7.07 -4.79
N TYR A 105 -6.30 -6.18 -3.86
CA TYR A 105 -6.13 -4.75 -4.02
C TYR A 105 -5.18 -4.20 -2.96
N GLY A 106 -4.15 -3.49 -3.39
CA GLY A 106 -3.26 -2.74 -2.53
C GLY A 106 -3.07 -1.32 -3.04
N TYR A 107 -2.76 -0.39 -2.12
CA TYR A 107 -2.44 0.99 -2.44
C TYR A 107 -1.02 1.34 -1.98
N SER A 108 -0.33 2.21 -2.71
CA SER A 108 1.04 2.64 -2.39
C SER A 108 2.00 1.44 -2.26
N TRP A 109 2.77 1.33 -1.17
CA TRP A 109 3.69 0.21 -0.96
C TRP A 109 2.99 -1.17 -0.93
N LEU A 110 1.73 -1.22 -0.50
CA LEU A 110 0.94 -2.45 -0.55
C LEU A 110 0.51 -2.81 -1.99
N ALA A 111 0.43 -1.84 -2.91
CA ALA A 111 0.28 -2.13 -4.34
C ALA A 111 1.55 -2.77 -4.91
N LEU A 112 2.72 -2.24 -4.55
CA LEU A 112 4.01 -2.88 -4.88
C LEU A 112 4.07 -4.32 -4.36
N ILE A 113 3.59 -4.57 -3.14
CA ILE A 113 3.50 -5.93 -2.60
C ILE A 113 2.53 -6.80 -3.42
N GLY A 114 1.46 -6.23 -3.96
CA GLY A 114 0.57 -6.93 -4.89
C GLY A 114 1.31 -7.46 -6.14
N LEU A 115 2.21 -6.66 -6.72
CA LEU A 115 3.10 -7.09 -7.80
C LEU A 115 4.02 -8.24 -7.34
N GLN A 116 4.61 -8.10 -6.16
CA GLN A 116 5.49 -9.12 -5.58
C GLN A 116 4.76 -10.42 -5.24
N LEU A 117 3.49 -10.32 -4.86
CA LEU A 117 2.61 -11.49 -4.67
C LEU A 117 2.31 -12.17 -6.02
N ALA A 118 1.92 -11.40 -7.04
CA ALA A 118 1.52 -11.91 -8.34
C ALA A 118 2.61 -12.71 -9.07
N ILE A 119 3.87 -12.37 -8.86
CA ILE A 119 5.01 -13.11 -9.44
C ILE A 119 5.42 -14.35 -8.63
N ARG A 120 4.74 -14.65 -7.51
CA ARG A 120 5.07 -15.76 -6.60
C ARG A 120 3.94 -16.78 -6.43
N THR A 121 2.77 -16.51 -7.00
CA THR A 121 1.62 -17.40 -6.86
C THR A 121 0.68 -17.31 -8.06
N ASP A 122 0.06 -18.44 -8.40
CA ASP A 122 -1.00 -18.54 -9.41
C ASP A 122 -2.41 -18.46 -8.79
N LEU A 123 -2.51 -18.20 -7.48
CA LEU A 123 -3.79 -18.14 -6.76
C LEU A 123 -4.54 -16.83 -6.99
N LEU A 124 -3.90 -15.81 -7.57
CA LEU A 124 -4.58 -14.55 -7.87
C LEU A 124 -5.59 -14.73 -9.01
N SER A 125 -6.83 -14.37 -8.74
CA SER A 125 -7.88 -14.23 -9.76
C SER A 125 -7.84 -12.85 -10.43
N ALA A 126 -7.33 -11.83 -9.74
CA ALA A 126 -7.11 -10.48 -10.25
C ALA A 126 -6.13 -9.70 -9.37
N LEU A 127 -5.36 -8.79 -9.97
CA LEU A 127 -4.46 -7.87 -9.28
C LEU A 127 -4.89 -6.42 -9.54
N ILE A 128 -5.07 -5.63 -8.47
CA ILE A 128 -5.29 -4.20 -8.59
C ILE A 128 -4.23 -3.45 -7.80
N MET A 129 -3.51 -2.55 -8.48
CA MET A 129 -2.47 -1.69 -7.93
C MET A 129 -2.91 -0.23 -7.98
N GLY A 130 -3.13 0.39 -6.83
CA GLY A 130 -3.38 1.82 -6.72
C GLY A 130 -2.16 2.57 -6.20
N GLY A 131 -1.84 3.74 -6.77
CA GLY A 131 -0.79 4.62 -6.26
C GLY A 131 0.63 4.02 -6.28
N PHE A 132 0.91 3.08 -7.19
CA PHE A 132 2.26 2.57 -7.47
C PHE A 132 2.37 2.06 -8.91
N PRO A 133 3.42 2.45 -9.67
CA PRO A 133 3.57 2.03 -11.06
C PRO A 133 4.05 0.57 -11.16
N PRO A 134 3.42 -0.25 -12.02
CA PRO A 134 3.86 -1.63 -12.25
C PRO A 134 5.20 -1.75 -13.01
N LEU A 135 5.61 -0.69 -13.70
CA LEU A 135 6.88 -0.57 -14.43
C LEU A 135 7.62 0.69 -13.99
N ASN A 136 8.94 0.61 -13.95
CA ASN A 136 9.82 1.70 -13.56
C ASN A 136 9.45 2.27 -12.18
N GLY A 137 9.18 1.37 -11.22
CA GLY A 137 8.86 1.75 -9.85
C GLY A 137 9.97 2.60 -9.20
N PRO A 138 9.62 3.56 -8.33
CA PRO A 138 10.59 4.49 -7.74
C PRO A 138 11.42 3.85 -6.60
N TYR A 139 11.95 2.64 -6.81
CA TYR A 139 12.63 1.83 -5.78
C TYR A 139 13.82 2.53 -5.15
N ALA A 140 14.68 3.16 -5.97
CA ALA A 140 15.85 3.88 -5.49
C ALA A 140 15.47 5.17 -4.76
N ALA A 141 14.47 5.90 -5.25
CA ALA A 141 13.95 7.09 -4.61
C ALA A 141 13.34 6.75 -3.24
N MET A 142 12.52 5.70 -3.17
CA MET A 142 11.91 5.23 -1.93
C MET A 142 12.95 4.71 -0.93
N LEU A 143 14.02 4.03 -1.39
CA LEU A 143 15.11 3.64 -0.49
C LEU A 143 15.77 4.87 0.15
N ARG A 144 15.99 5.94 -0.62
CA ARG A 144 16.57 7.19 -0.07
C ARG A 144 15.66 7.83 0.97
N VAL A 145 14.36 7.96 0.66
CA VAL A 145 13.36 8.52 1.58
C VAL A 145 13.26 7.70 2.86
N THR A 146 13.15 6.38 2.75
CA THR A 146 13.03 5.50 3.94
C THR A 146 14.31 5.46 4.76
N THR A 147 15.50 5.57 4.13
CA THR A 147 16.78 5.69 4.83
C THR A 147 16.84 6.99 5.63
N ALA A 148 16.48 8.12 5.01
CA ALA A 148 16.42 9.41 5.70
C ALA A 148 15.41 9.40 6.86
N ALA A 149 14.25 8.77 6.66
CA ALA A 149 13.26 8.57 7.73
C ALA A 149 13.84 7.81 8.93
N HIS A 150 14.57 6.72 8.67
CA HIS A 150 15.20 5.93 9.71
C HIS A 150 16.30 6.71 10.44
N GLU A 151 17.15 7.45 9.73
CA GLU A 151 18.19 8.29 10.32
C GLU A 151 17.60 9.35 11.25
N MET A 152 16.53 10.05 10.81
CA MET A 152 15.80 11.02 11.63
C MET A 152 15.15 10.38 12.86
N ALA A 153 14.59 9.17 12.73
CA ALA A 153 14.00 8.45 13.86
C ALA A 153 15.06 8.04 14.91
N VAL A 154 16.25 7.61 14.46
CA VAL A 154 17.38 7.29 15.34
C VAL A 154 17.88 8.54 16.07
N GLU A 155 18.03 9.65 15.37
CA GLU A 155 18.45 10.93 15.97
C GLU A 155 17.44 11.44 17.01
N ALA A 156 16.14 11.37 16.68
CA ALA A 156 15.07 11.76 17.59
C ALA A 156 15.09 10.91 18.87
N ALA A 157 15.30 9.59 18.75
CA ALA A 157 15.36 8.68 19.89
C ALA A 157 16.59 8.93 20.78
N GLN A 158 17.73 9.38 20.21
CA GLN A 158 18.96 9.66 20.99
C GLN A 158 18.90 11.00 21.72
N THR A 159 18.14 11.97 21.24
CA THR A 159 18.10 13.31 21.80
C THR A 159 17.14 13.48 22.96
N ASP A 160 16.42 12.42 23.36
CA ASP A 160 15.41 12.43 24.45
C ASP A 160 14.45 13.65 24.34
N LYS A 161 14.34 14.20 23.13
CA LYS A 161 13.38 15.24 22.82
C LYS A 161 12.00 14.61 22.86
N ALA A 162 11.39 14.65 24.05
CA ALA A 162 9.95 14.55 24.15
C ALA A 162 9.37 15.38 22.98
N VAL A 163 8.60 14.73 22.11
CA VAL A 163 7.87 15.42 21.06
C VAL A 163 7.12 16.55 21.73
N SER A 164 7.57 17.78 21.56
CA SER A 164 6.91 18.92 22.18
C SER A 164 5.53 19.00 21.54
N GLU A 165 4.49 18.99 22.35
CA GLU A 165 3.07 19.04 21.94
C GLU A 165 2.70 20.33 21.15
N GLN A 166 3.68 21.19 20.87
CA GLN A 166 3.52 22.48 20.19
C GLN A 166 4.41 22.55 18.95
N GLN A 167 4.14 21.73 17.95
CA GLN A 167 4.79 21.88 16.67
C GLN A 167 3.84 22.56 15.69
N PRO A 168 4.35 23.46 14.79
CA PRO A 168 3.49 24.09 13.81
C PRO A 168 2.81 23.01 12.95
N ALA A 169 1.50 23.17 12.72
CA ALA A 169 0.76 22.30 11.83
C ALA A 169 1.43 22.35 10.44
N VAL A 170 1.81 21.19 9.94
CA VAL A 170 2.32 21.05 8.56
C VAL A 170 1.11 21.08 7.64
N GLU A 171 1.17 21.86 6.55
CA GLU A 171 0.08 21.92 5.57
C GLU A 171 -0.08 20.55 4.88
N ALA A 172 -1.34 20.18 4.59
CA ALA A 172 -1.64 18.96 3.86
C ALA A 172 -0.92 18.96 2.50
N GLY A 173 -0.24 17.87 2.19
CA GLY A 173 0.57 17.75 0.95
C GLY A 173 1.99 18.31 1.04
N ASP A 174 2.38 18.98 2.13
CA ASP A 174 3.77 19.40 2.35
C ASP A 174 4.63 18.26 2.90
N TRP A 175 4.97 17.32 2.05
CA TRP A 175 5.84 16.20 2.37
C TRP A 175 7.26 16.61 2.76
N SER A 176 7.69 17.82 2.39
CA SER A 176 9.02 18.35 2.73
C SER A 176 9.19 18.57 4.24
N ASN A 177 8.10 18.93 4.92
CA ASN A 177 8.11 19.29 6.34
C ASN A 177 7.46 18.24 7.25
N VAL A 178 6.98 17.12 6.68
CA VAL A 178 6.46 15.98 7.47
C VAL A 178 7.48 15.59 8.56
N GLN A 179 6.97 15.36 9.76
CA GLN A 179 7.80 14.94 10.89
C GLN A 179 7.76 13.44 11.09
N ILE A 180 8.90 12.88 11.49
CA ILE A 180 9.00 11.48 11.84
C ILE A 180 8.49 11.32 13.28
N THR A 181 7.39 10.58 13.42
CA THR A 181 6.78 10.23 14.71
C THR A 181 6.89 8.73 15.03
N VAL A 182 7.57 7.99 14.14
CA VAL A 182 7.76 6.54 14.27
C VAL A 182 9.07 6.20 14.97
N SER A 183 9.13 5.04 15.62
CA SER A 183 10.37 4.54 16.24
C SER A 183 11.42 4.14 15.18
N PRO A 184 12.71 4.02 15.57
CA PRO A 184 13.74 3.53 14.66
C PRO A 184 13.41 2.20 13.99
N ASP A 185 12.85 1.23 14.72
CA ASP A 185 12.48 -0.07 14.17
C ASP A 185 11.30 0.03 13.18
N GLN A 186 10.31 0.87 13.48
CA GLN A 186 9.20 1.14 12.55
C GLN A 186 9.68 1.78 11.25
N ALA A 187 10.68 2.65 11.29
CA ALA A 187 11.28 3.22 10.08
C ALA A 187 12.21 2.22 9.37
N ARG A 188 13.04 1.49 10.13
CA ARG A 188 14.03 0.53 9.61
C ARG A 188 13.41 -0.54 8.72
N GLN A 189 12.23 -1.06 9.07
CA GLN A 189 11.57 -2.09 8.30
C GLN A 189 11.31 -1.69 6.83
N PHE A 190 11.02 -0.42 6.56
CA PHE A 190 10.82 0.09 5.19
C PHE A 190 12.15 0.26 4.44
N VAL A 191 13.26 0.56 5.14
CA VAL A 191 14.59 0.48 4.55
C VAL A 191 14.85 -0.95 4.06
N THR A 192 14.59 -1.94 4.91
CA THR A 192 14.75 -3.37 4.57
C THR A 192 13.92 -3.76 3.36
N LEU A 193 12.66 -3.31 3.28
CA LEU A 193 11.77 -3.54 2.15
C LEU A 193 12.38 -3.02 0.83
N TYR A 194 12.74 -1.74 0.79
CA TYR A 194 13.23 -1.12 -0.44
C TYR A 194 14.68 -1.50 -0.75
N GLN A 195 15.48 -1.87 0.24
CA GLN A 195 16.81 -2.42 0.02
C GLN A 195 16.74 -3.80 -0.67
N ALA A 196 15.79 -4.64 -0.27
CA ALA A 196 15.55 -5.94 -0.93
C ALA A 196 15.01 -5.82 -2.38
N LEU A 197 14.56 -4.64 -2.78
CA LEU A 197 14.08 -4.33 -4.14
C LEU A 197 15.14 -3.67 -5.03
N GLN A 198 16.36 -3.43 -4.52
CA GLN A 198 17.41 -2.90 -5.37
C GLN A 198 17.82 -3.93 -6.42
N GLY A 199 17.79 -3.53 -7.70
CA GLY A 199 18.05 -4.44 -8.83
C GLY A 199 16.85 -5.31 -9.22
N PHE A 200 15.67 -5.11 -8.61
CA PHE A 200 14.46 -5.78 -9.08
C PHE A 200 14.07 -5.27 -10.47
N ASP A 201 14.00 -6.18 -11.43
CA ASP A 201 13.56 -5.90 -12.80
C ASP A 201 12.05 -6.10 -12.91
N ASP A 202 11.29 -5.00 -12.72
CA ASP A 202 9.84 -5.03 -12.78
C ASP A 202 9.31 -5.30 -14.19
N ARG A 203 10.10 -5.05 -15.23
CA ARG A 203 9.78 -5.37 -16.63
C ARG A 203 9.87 -6.87 -16.89
N ALA A 204 10.98 -7.51 -16.52
CA ALA A 204 11.11 -8.96 -16.64
C ALA A 204 10.06 -9.69 -15.77
N ALA A 205 9.70 -9.14 -14.64
CA ALA A 205 8.69 -9.70 -13.75
C ALA A 205 7.29 -9.81 -14.37
N GLN A 206 6.97 -9.01 -15.41
CA GLN A 206 5.65 -9.04 -16.06
C GLN A 206 5.31 -10.40 -16.69
N GLU A 207 6.31 -11.15 -17.14
CA GLU A 207 6.14 -12.47 -17.75
C GLU A 207 5.55 -13.51 -16.77
N HIS A 208 5.71 -13.27 -15.47
CA HIS A 208 5.22 -14.16 -14.41
C HIS A 208 3.81 -13.82 -13.91
N ILE A 209 3.21 -12.72 -14.39
CA ILE A 209 1.86 -12.33 -13.96
C ILE A 209 0.82 -12.93 -14.90
N THR A 210 0.04 -13.88 -14.42
CA THR A 210 -0.91 -14.64 -15.24
C THR A 210 -2.36 -14.18 -15.09
N CYS A 211 -2.67 -13.38 -14.05
CA CYS A 211 -4.02 -12.90 -13.78
C CYS A 211 -4.35 -11.58 -14.51
N PRO A 212 -5.66 -11.25 -14.70
CA PRO A 212 -6.11 -9.91 -15.05
C PRO A 212 -5.53 -8.86 -14.09
N ARG A 213 -5.15 -7.70 -14.63
CA ARG A 213 -4.41 -6.69 -13.85
C ARG A 213 -4.82 -5.27 -14.22
N LEU A 214 -5.01 -4.46 -13.19
CA LEU A 214 -5.35 -3.04 -13.29
C LEU A 214 -4.34 -2.23 -12.47
N CYS A 215 -3.86 -1.12 -13.01
CA CYS A 215 -3.20 -0.10 -12.21
C CYS A 215 -3.89 1.25 -12.35
N PHE A 216 -3.87 2.04 -11.27
CA PHE A 216 -4.35 3.42 -11.31
C PHE A 216 -3.54 4.33 -10.38
N ALA A 217 -3.49 5.61 -10.69
CA ALA A 217 -2.94 6.66 -9.84
C ALA A 217 -3.60 8.00 -10.15
N GLY A 218 -3.50 8.95 -9.26
CA GLY A 218 -3.85 10.34 -9.54
C GLY A 218 -2.89 10.95 -10.56
N SER A 219 -3.35 11.91 -11.37
CA SER A 219 -2.49 12.59 -12.35
C SER A 219 -1.43 13.49 -11.69
N GLU A 220 -1.70 13.95 -10.46
CA GLU A 220 -0.82 14.78 -9.66
C GLU A 220 -0.03 13.95 -8.60
N ASP A 221 0.00 12.62 -8.74
CA ASP A 221 0.72 11.72 -7.81
C ASP A 221 2.24 11.77 -8.06
N GLU A 222 2.82 12.90 -7.67
CA GLU A 222 4.23 13.26 -7.76
C GLU A 222 4.66 13.86 -6.41
N ILE A 223 5.39 13.10 -5.60
CA ILE A 223 5.72 13.49 -4.23
C ILE A 223 7.13 14.06 -4.18
N GLN A 224 7.26 15.38 -4.02
CA GLN A 224 8.54 16.03 -3.80
C GLN A 224 8.90 16.02 -2.31
N TYR A 225 9.92 15.29 -1.96
CA TYR A 225 10.53 15.30 -0.64
C TYR A 225 11.67 16.31 -0.57
N GLY A 226 11.70 17.14 0.48
CA GLY A 226 12.69 18.20 0.67
C GLY A 226 14.09 17.71 1.10
N PRO A 227 15.01 18.65 1.38
CA PRO A 227 16.43 18.36 1.66
C PRO A 227 16.66 17.35 2.79
N LYS A 228 15.87 17.41 3.88
CA LYS A 228 16.00 16.45 5.00
C LYS A 228 15.68 15.00 4.61
N TRP A 229 14.99 14.80 3.48
CA TRP A 229 14.64 13.51 2.91
C TRP A 229 15.56 13.11 1.74
N GLY A 230 16.63 13.89 1.51
CA GLY A 230 17.55 13.66 0.41
C GLY A 230 17.16 14.37 -0.90
N ASP A 231 16.23 15.32 -0.85
CA ASP A 231 15.77 16.12 -2.02
C ASP A 231 15.35 15.23 -3.20
N VAL A 232 14.33 14.42 -2.98
CA VAL A 232 13.94 13.31 -3.87
C VAL A 232 12.53 13.53 -4.39
N LEU A 233 12.35 13.39 -5.71
CA LEU A 233 11.05 13.23 -6.33
C LEU A 233 10.69 11.73 -6.37
N VAL A 234 9.57 11.37 -5.74
CA VAL A 234 8.93 10.06 -5.88
C VAL A 234 7.80 10.21 -6.90
N SER A 235 8.08 9.86 -8.15
CA SER A 235 7.14 9.95 -9.25
C SER A 235 6.33 8.66 -9.36
N ILE A 236 5.02 8.74 -9.21
CA ILE A 236 4.06 7.64 -9.38
C ILE A 236 3.32 7.79 -10.72
N ALA A 237 2.75 8.97 -10.96
CA ALA A 237 1.99 9.23 -12.19
C ALA A 237 2.88 9.26 -13.43
N GLY A 238 4.11 9.79 -13.33
CA GLY A 238 5.04 9.91 -14.43
C GLY A 238 5.33 8.59 -15.15
N PRO A 239 5.81 7.54 -14.45
CA PRO A 239 6.03 6.21 -15.04
C PRO A 239 4.78 5.57 -15.63
N ILE A 240 3.60 5.72 -15.00
CA ILE A 240 2.32 5.19 -15.51
C ILE A 240 1.94 5.87 -16.82
N ARG A 241 2.04 7.20 -16.90
CA ARG A 241 1.74 7.97 -18.12
C ARG A 241 2.73 7.63 -19.24
N ALA A 242 4.02 7.66 -18.94
CA ALA A 242 5.07 7.37 -19.92
C ALA A 242 5.01 5.91 -20.42
N GLY A 243 4.72 4.96 -19.52
CA GLY A 243 4.62 3.53 -19.81
C GLY A 243 3.23 3.07 -20.28
N HIS A 244 2.25 3.96 -20.46
CA HIS A 244 0.85 3.59 -20.71
C HIS A 244 0.65 2.58 -21.86
N THR A 245 1.28 2.82 -23.01
CA THR A 245 1.18 1.93 -24.18
C THR A 245 1.81 0.57 -23.90
N GLU A 246 2.96 0.56 -23.24
CA GLU A 246 3.66 -0.65 -22.86
C GLU A 246 2.87 -1.46 -21.83
N LEU A 247 2.38 -0.81 -20.77
CA LEU A 247 1.53 -1.44 -19.77
C LEU A 247 0.33 -2.14 -20.40
N LYS A 248 -0.35 -1.47 -21.34
CA LYS A 248 -1.44 -2.08 -22.11
C LYS A 248 -1.01 -3.30 -22.91
N SER A 249 0.13 -3.23 -23.57
CA SER A 249 0.68 -4.38 -24.34
C SER A 249 1.03 -5.57 -23.44
N LEU A 250 1.37 -5.30 -22.18
CA LEU A 250 1.62 -6.30 -21.12
C LEU A 250 0.34 -6.77 -20.42
N GLY A 251 -0.85 -6.36 -20.87
CA GLY A 251 -2.14 -6.79 -20.34
C GLY A 251 -2.66 -6.02 -19.14
N TRP A 252 -2.09 -4.86 -18.82
CA TRP A 252 -2.63 -3.97 -17.79
C TRP A 252 -3.78 -3.12 -18.33
N GLU A 253 -4.88 -3.05 -17.58
CA GLU A 253 -5.75 -1.90 -17.67
C GLU A 253 -5.12 -0.74 -16.89
N VAL A 254 -5.13 0.46 -17.47
CA VAL A 254 -4.47 1.63 -16.88
C VAL A 254 -5.48 2.75 -16.74
N ARG A 255 -5.61 3.32 -15.54
CA ARG A 255 -6.45 4.48 -15.26
C ARG A 255 -5.63 5.58 -14.61
N VAL A 256 -5.76 6.79 -15.12
CA VAL A 256 -5.19 7.99 -14.51
C VAL A 256 -6.35 8.86 -14.07
N LEU A 257 -6.39 9.19 -12.78
CA LEU A 257 -7.47 9.97 -12.17
C LEU A 257 -7.07 11.45 -12.21
N ASP A 258 -7.74 12.20 -13.07
CA ASP A 258 -7.38 13.58 -13.39
C ASP A 258 -7.51 14.52 -12.18
N GLY A 259 -6.48 15.35 -11.95
CA GLY A 259 -6.41 16.35 -10.89
C GLY A 259 -6.26 15.79 -9.47
N LEU A 260 -6.07 14.48 -9.28
CA LEU A 260 -5.93 13.89 -7.96
C LEU A 260 -4.47 13.63 -7.61
N ASP A 261 -4.11 13.89 -6.36
CA ASP A 261 -2.84 13.51 -5.75
C ASP A 261 -2.88 12.09 -5.15
N HIS A 262 -1.80 11.70 -4.45
CA HIS A 262 -1.66 10.39 -3.83
C HIS A 262 -2.76 10.08 -2.80
N LEU A 263 -3.09 11.04 -1.92
CA LEU A 263 -4.09 10.85 -0.87
C LEU A 263 -5.52 10.94 -1.38
N GLN A 264 -5.76 11.81 -2.36
CA GLN A 264 -7.08 11.96 -2.97
C GLN A 264 -7.47 10.73 -3.81
N ALA A 265 -6.52 10.18 -4.57
CA ALA A 265 -6.75 9.02 -5.43
C ALA A 265 -7.03 7.71 -4.64
N MET A 266 -6.62 7.61 -3.36
CA MET A 266 -6.89 6.43 -2.53
C MET A 266 -8.27 6.43 -1.87
N GLN A 267 -9.01 7.54 -1.90
CA GLN A 267 -10.28 7.66 -1.20
C GLN A 267 -11.33 6.68 -1.72
N ALA A 268 -12.19 6.18 -0.82
CA ALA A 268 -13.18 5.16 -1.15
C ALA A 268 -14.14 5.58 -2.28
N GLU A 269 -14.48 6.86 -2.36
CA GLU A 269 -15.32 7.43 -3.45
C GLU A 269 -14.69 7.27 -4.84
N GLN A 270 -13.37 7.26 -4.94
CA GLN A 270 -12.63 7.00 -6.17
C GLN A 270 -12.43 5.50 -6.41
N VAL A 271 -12.02 4.80 -5.38
CA VAL A 271 -11.57 3.40 -5.46
C VAL A 271 -12.75 2.43 -5.64
N VAL A 272 -13.84 2.58 -4.87
CA VAL A 272 -14.98 1.65 -4.91
C VAL A 272 -15.57 1.50 -6.31
N PRO A 273 -15.90 2.58 -7.07
CA PRO A 273 -16.41 2.45 -8.43
C PRO A 273 -15.44 1.74 -9.38
N ILE A 274 -14.13 2.00 -9.22
CA ILE A 274 -13.07 1.36 -10.02
C ILE A 274 -13.05 -0.15 -9.76
N LEU A 275 -12.96 -0.56 -8.50
CA LEU A 275 -12.88 -1.97 -8.12
C LEU A 275 -14.15 -2.73 -8.53
N ARG A 276 -15.33 -2.19 -8.19
CA ARG A 276 -16.61 -2.86 -8.51
C ARG A 276 -16.77 -3.10 -10.01
N SER A 277 -16.60 -2.06 -10.80
CA SER A 277 -16.84 -2.15 -12.25
C SER A 277 -15.84 -3.07 -12.92
N TRP A 278 -14.58 -3.01 -12.52
CA TRP A 278 -13.52 -3.79 -13.14
C TRP A 278 -13.56 -5.25 -12.70
N LEU A 279 -13.62 -5.53 -11.39
CA LEU A 279 -13.68 -6.90 -10.88
C LEU A 279 -14.91 -7.66 -11.41
N ALA A 280 -16.07 -7.01 -11.49
CA ALA A 280 -17.27 -7.64 -12.06
C ALA A 280 -17.08 -8.07 -13.53
N SER A 281 -16.22 -7.38 -14.28
CA SER A 281 -15.89 -7.73 -15.65
C SER A 281 -14.86 -8.84 -15.79
N GLN A 282 -13.98 -9.02 -14.77
CA GLN A 282 -12.88 -9.98 -14.81
C GLN A 282 -13.18 -11.30 -14.09
N ILE A 283 -13.92 -11.23 -12.99
CA ILE A 283 -14.22 -12.41 -12.15
C ILE A 283 -15.67 -12.81 -12.39
N ARG A 284 -15.86 -13.86 -13.20
CA ARG A 284 -17.18 -14.48 -13.34
C ARG A 284 -17.46 -15.35 -12.13
N SER A 285 -18.66 -15.21 -11.59
CA SER A 285 -19.21 -16.03 -10.49
C SER A 285 -19.25 -17.50 -10.85
#